data_ea9a132936126f36e2c4b71d702954fb
#
_entry.id   ea9a132936126f36e2c4b71d702954fb
#
_cell.length_a   1.000
_cell.length_b   1.000
_cell.length_c   1.000
_cell.angle_alpha   90.00
_cell.angle_beta   90.00
_cell.angle_gamma   90.00
#
_symmetry.space_group_name_H-M   'P 1'
#
loop_
_entity.id
_entity.type
_entity.pdbx_description
1 polymer ?
#
loop_
_entity_poly.entity_id
_entity_poly.type
_entity_poly.pdbx_seq_one_letter_code
_entity_poly.pdbx_strand_id
1 'polypeptide(L)'
;MEGGTGTMILNELYWGLWVKAEDKQREDLKEQIDMAKKKGELELYITEALLPKNIRILRADGYTVEKTTYCGDTYYWIGWEA
;
A
#
# COMPACT_ATOMS: atom_id res chain seq x y z
N MET A 1 26.28 14.05 23.34
CA MET A 1 26.04 15.04 22.36
C MET A 1 25.97 14.45 20.95
N GLU A 2 27.01 13.83 20.51
CA GLU A 2 26.94 13.12 19.24
C GLU A 2 25.83 12.07 19.22
N GLY A 3 25.61 11.42 20.35
CA GLY A 3 24.56 10.44 20.46
C GLY A 3 23.18 11.01 20.12
N GLY A 4 22.89 12.22 20.62
CA GLY A 4 21.62 12.87 20.31
C GLY A 4 21.48 13.22 18.84
N THR A 5 22.56 13.73 18.24
CA THR A 5 22.58 14.05 16.83
C THR A 5 22.44 12.79 15.99
N GLY A 6 23.13 11.72 16.38
CA GLY A 6 23.02 10.44 15.68
C GLY A 6 21.61 9.89 15.73
N THR A 7 20.95 10.02 16.88
CA THR A 7 19.57 9.56 17.02
C THR A 7 18.62 10.32 16.09
N MET A 8 18.80 11.64 15.99
CA MET A 8 18.00 12.44 15.08
C MET A 8 18.19 12.03 13.61
N ILE A 9 19.44 11.78 13.22
CA ILE A 9 19.74 11.32 11.86
C ILE A 9 19.07 9.98 11.59
N LEU A 10 19.12 9.05 12.56
CA LEU A 10 18.46 7.76 12.41
C LEU A 10 16.95 7.91 12.23
N ASN A 11 16.32 8.81 12.99
CA ASN A 11 14.89 9.06 12.85
C ASN A 11 14.56 9.60 11.47
N GLU A 12 15.37 10.49 10.94
CA GLU A 12 15.18 11.02 9.60
C GLU A 12 15.32 9.94 8.54
N LEU A 13 16.30 9.03 8.70
CA LEU A 13 16.46 7.90 7.78
C LEU A 13 15.27 6.96 7.82
N TYR A 14 14.79 6.62 9.01
CA TYR A 14 13.60 5.78 9.14
C TYR A 14 12.40 6.42 8.50
N TRP A 15 12.21 7.70 8.71
CA TRP A 15 11.08 8.42 8.14
C TRP A 15 11.14 8.41 6.62
N GLY A 16 12.32 8.67 6.05
CA GLY A 16 12.52 8.63 4.61
C GLY A 16 12.27 7.25 4.00
N LEU A 17 12.72 6.19 4.67
CA LEU A 17 12.49 4.83 4.23
C LEU A 17 11.00 4.48 4.25
N TRP A 18 10.29 4.90 5.26
CA TRP A 18 8.86 4.67 5.37
C TRP A 18 8.10 5.34 4.22
N VAL A 19 8.40 6.61 3.94
CA VAL A 19 7.78 7.35 2.85
C VAL A 19 8.07 6.69 1.51
N LYS A 20 9.29 6.27 1.28
CA LYS A 20 9.65 5.58 0.04
C LYS A 20 8.91 4.25 -0.11
N ALA A 21 8.75 3.51 0.99
CA ALA A 21 8.01 2.25 0.97
C ALA A 21 6.54 2.48 0.61
N GLU A 22 5.92 3.50 1.18
CA GLU A 22 4.54 3.86 0.86
C GLU A 22 4.39 4.25 -0.61
N ASP A 23 5.28 5.09 -1.10
CA ASP A 23 5.23 5.55 -2.49
C ASP A 23 5.44 4.41 -3.47
N LYS A 24 6.40 3.55 -3.21
CA LYS A 24 6.67 2.40 -4.07
C LYS A 24 5.49 1.44 -4.09
N GLN A 25 4.92 1.14 -2.94
CA GLN A 25 3.76 0.27 -2.87
C GLN A 25 2.59 0.86 -3.66
N ARG A 26 2.37 2.17 -3.53
CA ARG A 26 1.28 2.85 -4.23
C ARG A 26 1.47 2.80 -5.74
N GLU A 27 2.70 3.00 -6.23
CA GLU A 27 3.00 2.91 -7.66
C GLU A 27 2.76 1.50 -8.18
N ASP A 28 3.21 0.48 -7.43
CA ASP A 28 3.00 -0.91 -7.80
C ASP A 28 1.51 -1.25 -7.84
N LEU A 29 0.75 -0.77 -6.87
CA LEU A 29 -0.70 -0.97 -6.83
C LEU A 29 -1.39 -0.32 -8.02
N LYS A 30 -1.03 0.90 -8.37
CA LYS A 30 -1.59 1.59 -9.54
C LYS A 30 -1.34 0.80 -10.81
N GLU A 31 -0.14 0.29 -10.97
CA GLU A 31 0.22 -0.50 -12.14
C GLU A 31 -0.62 -1.77 -12.21
N GLN A 32 -0.75 -2.49 -11.10
CA GLN A 32 -1.55 -3.70 -11.05
C GLN A 32 -3.03 -3.43 -11.31
N ILE A 33 -3.56 -2.35 -10.76
CA ILE A 33 -4.95 -1.95 -10.98
C ILE A 33 -5.16 -1.60 -12.45
N ASP A 34 -4.26 -0.84 -13.05
CA ASP A 34 -4.37 -0.48 -14.46
C ASP A 34 -4.35 -1.70 -15.35
N MET A 35 -3.48 -2.66 -15.06
CA MET A 35 -3.42 -3.90 -15.82
C MET A 35 -4.71 -4.71 -15.69
N ALA A 36 -5.26 -4.78 -14.49
CA ALA A 36 -6.52 -5.48 -14.25
C ALA A 36 -7.67 -4.80 -15.01
N LYS A 37 -7.73 -3.49 -15.00
CA LYS A 37 -8.73 -2.73 -15.74
C LYS A 37 -8.63 -2.96 -17.25
N LYS A 38 -7.43 -3.04 -17.78
CA LYS A 38 -7.22 -3.32 -19.20
C LYS A 38 -7.73 -4.71 -19.59
N LYS A 39 -7.71 -5.65 -18.65
CA LYS A 39 -8.26 -7.00 -18.86
C LYS A 39 -9.76 -7.06 -18.65
N GLY A 40 -10.39 -5.97 -18.25
CA GLY A 40 -11.82 -5.95 -17.96
C GLY A 40 -12.19 -6.47 -16.58
N GLU A 41 -11.24 -6.63 -15.69
CA GLU A 41 -11.49 -7.09 -14.33
C GLU A 41 -12.00 -5.95 -13.46
N LEU A 42 -12.78 -6.29 -12.43
CA LEU A 42 -13.36 -5.32 -11.50
C LEU A 42 -12.78 -5.42 -10.10
N GLU A 43 -11.81 -6.30 -9.91
CA GLU A 43 -11.21 -6.52 -8.60
C GLU A 43 -9.79 -7.05 -8.71
N LEU A 44 -9.07 -6.95 -7.60
CA LEU A 44 -7.68 -7.39 -7.50
C LEU A 44 -7.42 -7.90 -6.10
N TYR A 45 -6.70 -9.02 -5.98
CA TYR A 45 -6.28 -9.56 -4.69
C TYR A 45 -4.79 -9.33 -4.50
N ILE A 46 -4.42 -8.79 -3.34
CA ILE A 46 -3.03 -8.49 -2.99
C ILE A 46 -2.65 -9.32 -1.79
N THR A 47 -1.55 -10.06 -1.89
CA THR A 47 -1.07 -10.91 -0.80
C THR A 47 -0.12 -10.21 0.15
N GLU A 48 0.46 -9.08 -0.24
CA GLU A 48 1.31 -8.30 0.65
C GLU A 48 0.48 -7.38 1.56
N ALA A 49 1.05 -7.03 2.71
CA ALA A 49 0.38 -6.13 3.63
C ALA A 49 0.35 -4.71 3.06
N LEU A 50 -0.86 -4.15 2.95
CA LEU A 50 -1.01 -2.76 2.49
C LEU A 50 -0.76 -1.81 3.65
N LEU A 51 0.03 -0.78 3.38
CA LEU A 51 0.32 0.25 4.37
C LEU A 51 -0.93 1.11 4.61
N PRO A 52 -1.21 1.50 5.86
CA PRO A 52 -2.45 2.22 6.18
C PRO A 52 -2.69 3.47 5.35
N LYS A 53 -1.65 4.23 5.05
CA LYS A 53 -1.77 5.42 4.23
C LYS A 53 -2.28 5.07 2.83
N ASN A 54 -1.77 4.00 2.25
CA ASN A 54 -2.17 3.58 0.90
C ASN A 54 -3.61 3.08 0.89
N ILE A 55 -4.05 2.40 1.96
CA ILE A 55 -5.46 2.00 2.09
C ILE A 55 -6.35 3.23 2.09
N ARG A 56 -5.98 4.25 2.85
CA ARG A 56 -6.77 5.50 2.91
C ARG A 56 -6.81 6.21 1.56
N ILE A 57 -5.69 6.25 0.86
CA ILE A 57 -5.62 6.90 -0.46
C ILE A 57 -6.52 6.17 -1.45
N LEU A 58 -6.46 4.84 -1.48
CA LEU A 58 -7.31 4.06 -2.38
C LEU A 58 -8.79 4.28 -2.08
N ARG A 59 -9.16 4.26 -0.80
CA ARG A 59 -10.55 4.51 -0.41
C ARG A 59 -11.02 5.91 -0.78
N ALA A 60 -10.15 6.89 -0.63
CA ALA A 60 -10.46 8.27 -1.02
C ALA A 60 -10.65 8.40 -2.53
N ASP A 61 -9.98 7.57 -3.31
CA ASP A 61 -10.11 7.55 -4.77
C ASP A 61 -11.33 6.77 -5.25
N GLY A 62 -12.11 6.21 -4.33
CA GLY A 62 -13.33 5.48 -4.67
C GLY A 62 -13.20 3.98 -4.74
N TYR A 63 -12.02 3.44 -4.45
CA TYR A 63 -11.83 1.99 -4.40
C TYR A 63 -12.36 1.42 -3.09
N THR A 64 -12.87 0.20 -3.13
CA THR A 64 -13.20 -0.56 -1.94
C THR A 64 -11.97 -1.38 -1.57
N VAL A 65 -11.52 -1.29 -0.32
CA VAL A 65 -10.38 -2.05 0.16
C VAL A 65 -10.78 -2.80 1.42
N GLU A 66 -10.66 -4.12 1.39
CA GLU A 66 -11.01 -4.97 2.50
C GLU A 66 -9.91 -5.98 2.78
N LYS A 67 -9.68 -6.25 4.05
CA LYS A 67 -8.75 -7.28 4.50
C LYS A 67 -9.55 -8.55 4.75
N THR A 68 -9.11 -9.65 4.15
CA THR A 68 -9.75 -10.94 4.34
C THR A 68 -8.72 -12.00 4.68
N THR A 69 -9.14 -13.03 5.42
CA THR A 69 -8.26 -14.13 5.81
C THR A 69 -8.87 -15.42 5.28
N TYR A 70 -8.05 -16.20 4.60
CA TYR A 70 -8.46 -17.47 4.04
C TYR A 70 -7.35 -18.50 4.22
N CYS A 71 -7.67 -19.65 4.82
CA CYS A 71 -6.70 -20.72 5.07
C CYS A 71 -5.43 -20.25 5.82
N GLY A 72 -5.60 -19.31 6.75
CA GLY A 72 -4.47 -18.79 7.54
C GLY A 72 -3.68 -17.69 6.87
N ASP A 73 -3.95 -17.39 5.60
CA ASP A 73 -3.29 -16.32 4.88
C ASP A 73 -4.16 -15.08 4.83
N THR A 74 -3.51 -13.92 4.86
CA THR A 74 -4.20 -12.64 4.79
C THR A 74 -4.07 -12.06 3.40
N TYR A 75 -5.20 -11.63 2.87
CA TYR A 75 -5.29 -10.99 1.54
C TYR A 75 -5.97 -9.65 1.69
N TYR A 76 -5.62 -8.73 0.79
CA TYR A 76 -6.33 -7.48 0.64
C TYR A 76 -7.10 -7.51 -0.67
N TRP A 77 -8.39 -7.28 -0.60
CA TRP A 77 -9.24 -7.20 -1.76
C TRP A 77 -9.46 -5.75 -2.12
N ILE A 78 -9.21 -5.42 -3.37
CA ILE A 78 -9.42 -4.09 -3.90
C ILE A 78 -10.44 -4.20 -5.01
N GLY A 79 -11.55 -3.48 -4.88
CA GLY A 79 -12.62 -3.51 -5.86
C GLY A 79 -12.90 -2.12 -6.41
N TRP A 80 -13.41 -2.09 -7.64
CA TRP A 80 -13.83 -0.84 -8.28
C TRP A 80 -14.99 -1.14 -9.20
N GLU A 81 -15.72 -0.08 -9.55
CA GLU A 81 -16.82 -0.20 -10.48
C GLU A 81 -16.36 0.18 -11.89
N ALA A 82 -16.98 -0.44 -12.87
CA ALA A 82 -16.63 -0.19 -14.28
C ALA A 82 -17.04 1.22 -14.72
#